data_0f52aa6fa598ff4dc1709adb5438dfe6
#
_entry.id   0f52aa6fa598ff4dc1709adb5438dfe6
#
_cell.length_a   1.000
_cell.length_b   1.000
_cell.length_c   1.000
_cell.angle_alpha   90.00
_cell.angle_beta   90.00
_cell.angle_gamma   90.00
#
_symmetry.space_group_name_H-M   'P 1'
#
loop_
_entity.id
_entity.type
_entity.pdbx_description
1 polymer ?
#
loop_
_entity_poly.entity_id
_entity_poly.type
_entity_poly.pdbx_seq_one_letter_code
_entity_poly.pdbx_strand_id
1 'polypeptide(L)'
;MDDRPRYMISVAAELVGMHPQTLRIYEAKGLVRPQRTAGNTRLYSDLDLERLRAIQKLTTELGLNLAGVETVLKLENEMQRLRARLEGLERNMREEIRNVHKQYRREIVLYRSPDETLPERKGPWTSRSSR
;
A
#
# COMPACT_ATOMS: atom_id res chain seq x y z
N MET A 1 12.73 -4.32 5.29
CA MET A 1 12.95 -5.66 4.75
C MET A 1 13.69 -5.60 3.45
N ASP A 2 14.61 -6.49 3.31
CA ASP A 2 15.56 -6.43 2.21
C ASP A 2 15.05 -7.27 1.03
N ASP A 3 14.99 -6.65 -0.14
CA ASP A 3 14.62 -7.34 -1.38
C ASP A 3 15.83 -7.93 -2.10
N ARG A 4 17.00 -7.86 -1.50
CA ARG A 4 18.21 -8.41 -2.11
C ARG A 4 18.18 -9.94 -2.08
N PRO A 5 18.47 -10.61 -3.20
CA PRO A 5 18.52 -12.06 -3.24
C PRO A 5 19.74 -12.57 -2.44
N ARG A 6 19.48 -13.42 -1.45
CA ARG A 6 20.51 -13.88 -0.52
C ARG A 6 20.57 -15.39 -0.34
N TYR A 7 19.43 -16.06 -0.45
CA TYR A 7 19.28 -17.42 0.04
C TYR A 7 19.06 -18.39 -1.12
N MET A 8 19.86 -19.42 -1.18
CA MET A 8 19.63 -20.55 -2.07
C MET A 8 18.38 -21.31 -1.60
N ILE A 9 17.75 -22.08 -2.49
CA ILE A 9 16.50 -22.76 -2.20
C ILE A 9 16.58 -23.68 -0.97
N SER A 10 17.68 -24.39 -0.76
CA SER A 10 17.87 -25.27 0.40
C SER A 10 17.84 -24.49 1.72
N VAL A 11 18.50 -23.34 1.75
CA VAL A 11 18.54 -22.47 2.92
C VAL A 11 17.19 -21.79 3.13
N ALA A 12 16.59 -21.28 2.08
CA ALA A 12 15.26 -20.65 2.15
C ALA A 12 14.21 -21.63 2.68
N ALA A 13 14.20 -22.86 2.17
CA ALA A 13 13.29 -23.91 2.60
C ALA A 13 13.46 -24.22 4.10
N GLU A 14 14.70 -24.32 4.54
CA GLU A 14 15.01 -24.56 5.96
C GLU A 14 14.51 -23.41 6.85
N LEU A 15 14.76 -22.16 6.44
CA LEU A 15 14.34 -20.97 7.20
C LEU A 15 12.82 -20.83 7.34
N VAL A 16 12.06 -21.23 6.33
CA VAL A 16 10.59 -21.16 6.36
C VAL A 16 9.95 -22.48 6.81
N GLY A 17 10.73 -23.54 7.05
CA GLY A 17 10.22 -24.82 7.47
C GLY A 17 9.41 -25.56 6.42
N MET A 18 9.78 -25.43 5.15
CA MET A 18 9.13 -26.08 4.03
C MET A 18 10.12 -26.98 3.27
N HIS A 19 9.58 -27.95 2.55
CA HIS A 19 10.38 -28.77 1.65
C HIS A 19 10.80 -27.95 0.41
N PRO A 20 12.04 -28.09 -0.10
CA PRO A 20 12.45 -27.37 -1.31
C PRO A 20 11.53 -27.58 -2.52
N GLN A 21 10.97 -28.77 -2.64
CA GLN A 21 10.02 -29.07 -3.71
C GLN A 21 8.74 -28.22 -3.62
N THR A 22 8.31 -27.91 -2.41
CA THR A 22 7.18 -27.01 -2.17
C THR A 22 7.47 -25.60 -2.70
N LEU A 23 8.68 -25.11 -2.50
CA LEU A 23 9.10 -23.81 -3.02
C LEU A 23 9.10 -23.79 -4.55
N ARG A 24 9.54 -24.90 -5.18
CA ARG A 24 9.50 -25.04 -6.64
C ARG A 24 8.07 -25.05 -7.18
N ILE A 25 7.16 -25.72 -6.49
CA ILE A 25 5.74 -25.73 -6.84
C ILE A 25 5.15 -24.31 -6.75
N TYR A 26 5.44 -23.58 -5.69
CA TYR A 26 4.95 -22.22 -5.52
C TYR A 26 5.51 -21.27 -6.58
N GLU A 27 6.77 -21.42 -6.95
CA GLU A 27 7.36 -20.66 -8.06
C GLU A 27 6.65 -20.97 -9.38
N ALA A 28 6.42 -22.24 -9.66
CA ALA A 28 5.73 -22.68 -10.88
C ALA A 28 4.29 -22.12 -10.96
N LYS A 29 3.64 -21.93 -9.82
CA LYS A 29 2.31 -21.31 -9.72
C LYS A 29 2.35 -19.79 -9.74
N GLY A 30 3.53 -19.19 -9.73
CA GLY A 30 3.67 -17.74 -9.72
C GLY A 30 3.42 -17.10 -8.34
N LEU A 31 3.37 -17.89 -7.28
CA LEU A 31 3.13 -17.37 -5.92
C LEU A 31 4.35 -16.70 -5.33
N VAL A 32 5.53 -17.10 -5.76
CA VAL A 32 6.81 -16.51 -5.36
C VAL A 32 7.71 -16.43 -6.59
N ARG A 33 8.53 -15.40 -6.66
CA ARG A 33 9.41 -15.15 -7.81
C ARG A 33 10.83 -14.88 -7.35
N PRO A 34 11.61 -15.94 -7.06
CA PRO A 34 13.02 -15.76 -6.72
C PRO A 34 13.80 -15.25 -7.92
N GLN A 35 14.84 -14.50 -7.66
CA GLN A 35 15.76 -14.09 -8.71
C GLN A 35 16.65 -15.26 -9.10
N ARG A 36 17.16 -15.23 -10.33
CA ARG A 36 18.06 -16.23 -10.85
C ARG A 36 19.46 -15.64 -11.04
N THR A 37 20.48 -16.37 -10.64
CA THR A 37 21.86 -16.02 -10.94
C THR A 37 22.19 -16.27 -12.41
N ALA A 38 23.37 -15.83 -12.86
CA ALA A 38 23.87 -16.13 -14.21
C ALA A 38 23.93 -17.63 -14.48
N GLY A 39 24.16 -18.46 -13.45
CA GLY A 39 24.15 -19.92 -13.53
C GLY A 39 22.75 -20.54 -13.38
N ASN A 40 21.70 -19.73 -13.47
CA ASN A 40 20.30 -20.17 -13.37
C ASN A 40 19.93 -20.76 -11.99
N THR A 41 20.64 -20.36 -10.94
CA THR A 41 20.34 -20.76 -9.57
C THR A 41 19.34 -19.80 -8.94
N ARG A 42 18.35 -20.35 -8.23
CA ARG A 42 17.35 -19.54 -7.52
C ARG A 42 17.95 -18.87 -6.31
N LEU A 43 17.67 -17.59 -6.13
CA LEU A 43 18.03 -16.84 -4.93
C LEU A 43 16.79 -16.14 -4.38
N TYR A 44 16.50 -16.40 -3.12
CA TYR A 44 15.37 -15.84 -2.40
C TYR A 44 15.78 -14.66 -1.55
N SER A 45 14.98 -13.62 -1.54
CA SER A 45 15.15 -12.45 -0.67
C SER A 45 14.41 -12.64 0.65
N ASP A 46 14.64 -11.72 1.60
CA ASP A 46 13.86 -11.69 2.84
C ASP A 46 12.37 -11.46 2.57
N LEU A 47 12.03 -10.66 1.57
CA LEU A 47 10.65 -10.47 1.13
C LEU A 47 10.04 -11.76 0.60
N ASP A 48 10.79 -12.53 -0.17
CA ASP A 48 10.33 -13.83 -0.64
C ASP A 48 10.06 -14.79 0.52
N LEU A 49 10.93 -14.81 1.53
CA LEU A 49 10.73 -15.64 2.72
C LEU A 49 9.46 -15.24 3.48
N GLU A 50 9.22 -13.95 3.60
CA GLU A 50 8.02 -13.42 4.24
C GLU A 50 6.77 -13.83 3.47
N ARG A 51 6.82 -13.75 2.15
CA ARG A 51 5.73 -14.20 1.29
C ARG A 51 5.47 -15.70 1.44
N LEU A 52 6.51 -16.50 1.51
CA LEU A 52 6.39 -17.95 1.76
C LEU A 52 5.74 -18.24 3.12
N ARG A 53 6.11 -17.49 4.15
CA ARG A 53 5.49 -17.64 5.48
C ARG A 53 4.02 -17.25 5.44
N ALA A 54 3.65 -16.21 4.71
CA ALA A 54 2.26 -15.82 4.54
C ALA A 54 1.45 -16.91 3.81
N ILE A 55 2.01 -17.50 2.77
CA ILE A 55 1.38 -18.62 2.04
C ILE A 55 1.19 -19.81 2.98
N GLN A 56 2.21 -20.14 3.76
CA GLN A 56 2.16 -21.24 4.73
C GLN A 56 1.05 -21.02 5.76
N LYS A 57 0.91 -19.80 6.24
CA LYS A 57 -0.15 -19.44 7.19
C LYS A 57 -1.53 -19.65 6.59
N LEU A 58 -1.73 -19.25 5.34
CA LEU A 58 -3.00 -19.44 4.63
C LEU A 58 -3.33 -20.92 4.46
N THR A 59 -2.34 -21.76 4.19
CA THR A 59 -2.55 -23.19 3.99
C THR A 59 -2.75 -23.94 5.29
N THR A 60 -1.95 -23.64 6.31
CA THR A 60 -1.98 -24.40 7.58
C THR A 60 -3.04 -23.89 8.56
N GLU A 61 -3.17 -22.58 8.73
CA GLU A 61 -4.11 -22.00 9.70
C GLU A 61 -5.53 -21.87 9.15
N LEU A 62 -5.66 -21.44 7.89
CA LEU A 62 -6.97 -21.26 7.26
C LEU A 62 -7.41 -22.45 6.42
N GLY A 63 -6.55 -23.43 6.24
CA GLY A 63 -6.88 -24.63 5.47
C GLY A 63 -7.13 -24.40 3.99
N LEU A 64 -6.59 -23.33 3.43
CA LEU A 64 -6.79 -23.03 2.02
C LEU A 64 -5.93 -23.94 1.14
N ASN A 65 -6.50 -24.41 0.03
CA ASN A 65 -5.74 -25.08 -1.01
C ASN A 65 -4.99 -24.01 -1.87
N LEU A 66 -4.15 -24.49 -2.79
CA LEU A 66 -3.36 -23.59 -3.65
C LEU A 66 -4.20 -22.59 -4.43
N ALA A 67 -5.34 -23.04 -4.97
CA ALA A 67 -6.25 -22.16 -5.69
C ALA A 67 -6.80 -21.03 -4.79
N GLY A 68 -7.15 -21.40 -3.56
CA GLY A 68 -7.59 -20.42 -2.55
C GLY A 68 -6.49 -19.43 -2.19
N VAL A 69 -5.26 -19.90 -2.02
CA VAL A 69 -4.10 -19.04 -1.76
C VAL A 69 -3.88 -18.06 -2.93
N GLU A 70 -3.91 -18.53 -4.16
CA GLU A 70 -3.80 -17.68 -5.34
C GLU A 70 -4.86 -16.58 -5.36
N THR A 71 -6.10 -16.94 -5.03
CA THR A 71 -7.21 -15.99 -4.98
C THR A 71 -6.99 -14.93 -3.91
N VAL A 72 -6.59 -15.34 -2.70
CA VAL A 72 -6.32 -14.40 -1.59
C VAL A 72 -5.20 -13.44 -1.96
N LEU A 73 -4.11 -13.94 -2.54
CA LEU A 73 -2.98 -13.11 -2.93
C LEU A 73 -3.35 -12.10 -4.02
N LYS A 74 -4.17 -12.51 -4.98
CA LYS A 74 -4.70 -11.59 -6.00
C LYS A 74 -5.57 -10.51 -5.39
N LEU A 75 -6.43 -10.87 -4.45
CA LEU A 75 -7.30 -9.92 -3.76
C LEU A 75 -6.48 -8.95 -2.91
N GLU A 76 -5.45 -9.42 -2.21
CA GLU A 76 -4.55 -8.55 -1.45
C GLU A 76 -3.84 -7.53 -2.34
N ASN A 77 -3.34 -7.97 -3.49
CA ASN A 77 -2.71 -7.09 -4.46
C ASN A 77 -3.69 -6.03 -4.97
N GLU A 78 -4.92 -6.42 -5.26
CA GLU A 78 -5.97 -5.52 -5.70
C GLU A 78 -6.33 -4.50 -4.61
N MET A 79 -6.43 -4.95 -3.37
CA MET A 79 -6.64 -4.06 -2.22
C MET A 79 -5.53 -3.03 -2.08
N GLN A 80 -4.28 -3.44 -2.24
CA GLN A 80 -3.15 -2.52 -2.18
C GLN A 80 -3.19 -1.48 -3.29
N ARG A 81 -3.53 -1.90 -4.51
CA ARG A 81 -3.70 -0.97 -5.64
C ARG A 81 -4.80 0.05 -5.36
N LEU A 82 -5.93 -0.42 -4.86
CA LEU A 82 -7.07 0.45 -4.55
C LEU A 82 -6.73 1.43 -3.44
N ARG A 83 -6.03 0.98 -2.40
CA ARG A 83 -5.57 1.86 -1.31
C ARG A 83 -4.61 2.93 -1.83
N ALA A 84 -3.65 2.54 -2.66
CA ALA A 84 -2.70 3.49 -3.24
C ALA A 84 -3.41 4.53 -4.12
N ARG A 85 -4.38 4.09 -4.92
CA ARG A 85 -5.20 4.98 -5.75
C ARG A 85 -6.03 5.93 -4.90
N LEU A 86 -6.63 5.42 -3.84
CA LEU A 86 -7.42 6.22 -2.91
C LEU A 86 -6.56 7.30 -2.24
N GLU A 87 -5.38 6.94 -1.75
CA GLU A 87 -4.44 7.90 -1.16
C GLU A 87 -4.01 8.97 -2.17
N GLY A 88 -3.78 8.57 -3.42
CA GLY A 88 -3.47 9.52 -4.50
C GLY A 88 -4.59 10.50 -4.75
N LEU A 89 -5.83 10.01 -4.83
CA LEU A 89 -7.01 10.85 -5.01
C LEU A 89 -7.21 11.81 -3.83
N GLU A 90 -7.03 11.33 -2.61
CA GLU A 90 -7.12 12.15 -1.40
C GLU A 90 -6.08 13.27 -1.40
N ARG A 91 -4.84 12.97 -1.79
CA ARG A 91 -3.80 14.00 -1.90
C ARG A 91 -4.14 15.06 -2.94
N ASN A 92 -4.61 14.63 -4.09
CA ASN A 92 -5.02 15.54 -5.17
C ASN A 92 -6.18 16.42 -4.73
N MET A 93 -7.16 15.86 -4.03
CA MET A 93 -8.26 16.63 -3.48
C MET A 93 -7.79 17.69 -2.49
N ARG A 94 -6.88 17.33 -1.58
CA ARG A 94 -6.32 18.29 -0.62
C ARG A 94 -5.57 19.43 -1.31
N GLU A 95 -4.83 19.12 -2.37
CA GLU A 95 -4.13 20.13 -3.17
C GLU A 95 -5.10 21.07 -3.87
N GLU A 96 -6.14 20.52 -4.50
CA GLU A 96 -7.16 21.32 -5.15
C GLU A 96 -7.89 22.24 -4.17
N ILE A 97 -8.25 21.73 -3.02
CA ILE A 97 -8.87 22.54 -1.96
C ILE A 97 -7.95 23.66 -1.52
N ARG A 98 -6.66 23.38 -1.32
CA ARG A 98 -5.68 24.42 -0.97
C ARG A 98 -5.54 25.46 -2.07
N ASN A 99 -5.51 25.04 -3.31
CA ASN A 99 -5.41 25.94 -4.45
C ASN A 99 -6.65 26.83 -4.58
N VAL A 100 -7.82 26.27 -4.39
CA VAL A 100 -9.09 27.03 -4.37
C VAL A 100 -9.08 28.06 -3.25
N HIS A 101 -8.63 27.68 -2.05
CA HIS A 101 -8.52 28.62 -0.92
C HIS A 101 -7.53 29.75 -1.21
N LYS A 102 -6.38 29.45 -1.80
CA LYS A 102 -5.39 30.47 -2.18
C LYS A 102 -5.97 31.44 -3.20
N GLN A 103 -6.65 30.92 -4.21
CA GLN A 103 -7.27 31.73 -5.24
C GLN A 103 -8.37 32.61 -4.67
N TYR A 104 -9.21 32.08 -3.80
CA TYR A 104 -10.26 32.82 -3.12
C TYR A 104 -9.70 33.95 -2.28
N ARG A 105 -8.63 33.71 -1.52
CA ARG A 105 -7.94 34.76 -0.75
C ARG A 105 -7.37 35.86 -1.64
N ARG A 106 -6.78 35.49 -2.77
CA ARG A 106 -6.27 36.45 -3.74
C ARG A 106 -7.36 37.36 -4.29
N GLU A 107 -8.46 36.77 -4.68
CA GLU A 107 -9.60 37.50 -5.22
C GLU A 107 -10.17 38.47 -4.20
N ILE A 108 -10.33 38.06 -2.96
CA ILE A 108 -10.80 38.94 -1.88
C ILE A 108 -9.86 40.10 -1.66
N VAL A 109 -8.57 39.87 -1.64
CA VAL A 109 -7.56 40.93 -1.47
C VAL A 109 -7.57 41.89 -2.65
N LEU A 110 -7.75 41.40 -3.87
CA LEU A 110 -7.79 42.23 -5.06
C LEU A 110 -9.03 43.16 -5.12
N TYR A 111 -10.17 42.66 -4.64
CA TYR A 111 -11.44 43.43 -4.65
C TYR A 111 -11.66 44.24 -3.38
N ARG A 112 -10.74 44.16 -2.43
CA ARG A 112 -10.86 44.89 -1.16
C ARG A 112 -10.47 46.35 -1.36
N SER A 113 -11.43 47.26 -1.19
CA SER A 113 -11.17 48.68 -1.17
C SER A 113 -10.34 49.07 0.06
N PRO A 114 -9.36 49.99 -0.02
CA PRO A 114 -8.58 50.42 1.13
C PRO A 114 -9.40 50.97 2.30
N ASP A 115 -10.60 51.43 2.05
CA ASP A 115 -11.47 52.07 3.02
C ASP A 115 -12.60 51.13 3.55
N GLU A 116 -12.67 49.90 3.06
CA GLU A 116 -13.66 48.96 3.52
C GLU A 116 -13.09 48.04 4.59
N THR A 117 -13.60 48.16 5.82
CA THR A 117 -13.43 47.16 6.83
C THR A 117 -14.45 46.05 6.59
N LEU A 118 -13.98 44.85 6.35
CA LEU A 118 -14.86 43.70 6.23
C LEU A 118 -15.59 43.47 7.55
N PRO A 119 -16.91 43.37 7.56
CA PRO A 119 -17.65 43.00 8.76
C PRO A 119 -17.22 41.61 9.20
N GLU A 120 -17.04 41.45 10.52
CA GLU A 120 -16.76 40.14 11.08
C GLU A 120 -17.88 39.17 10.68
N ARG A 121 -17.48 38.09 10.05
CA ARG A 121 -18.42 37.00 9.73
C ARG A 121 -18.81 36.29 11.01
N LYS A 122 -19.96 36.62 11.53
CA LYS A 122 -20.60 35.79 12.53
C LYS A 122 -21.26 34.62 11.81
N GLY A 123 -20.59 33.46 11.81
CA GLY A 123 -21.23 32.25 11.33
C GLY A 123 -22.35 31.82 12.25
N PRO A 124 -23.26 30.95 11.80
CA PRO A 124 -24.39 30.51 12.62
C PRO A 124 -24.00 29.78 13.91
N TRP A 125 -22.76 29.39 14.02
CA TRP A 125 -22.22 28.73 15.22
C TRP A 125 -21.51 29.63 16.21
N THR A 126 -21.23 30.89 15.87
CA THR A 126 -20.54 31.80 16.77
C THR A 126 -21.49 32.65 17.61
N SER A 127 -22.77 32.62 17.32
CA SER A 127 -23.75 33.47 17.97
C SER A 127 -24.33 32.91 19.28
N ARG A 128 -23.90 31.74 19.72
CA ARG A 128 -24.49 31.05 20.89
C ARG A 128 -23.58 30.85 22.07
N SER A 129 -22.42 31.51 22.10
CA SER A 129 -21.46 31.30 23.15
C SER A 129 -21.62 32.24 24.34
N SER A 130 -22.66 33.01 24.42
CA SER A 130 -22.84 34.02 25.45
C SER A 130 -23.87 33.69 26.52
N ARG A 131 -23.85 32.43 26.98
CA ARG A 131 -24.61 32.11 28.20
C ARG A 131 -23.87 31.13 29.07
#